data_81cdaa4fd6dda4412fd94ea741a5ba34
#
_entry.id   81cdaa4fd6dda4412fd94ea741a5ba34
#
_cell.length_a   1.000
_cell.length_b   1.000
_cell.length_c   1.000
_cell.angle_alpha   90.00
_cell.angle_beta   90.00
_cell.angle_gamma   90.00
#
_symmetry.space_group_name_H-M   'P 1'
#
loop_
_entity.id
_entity.type
_entity.pdbx_description
1 polymer ?
#
loop_
_entity_poly.entity_id
_entity_poly.type
_entity_poly.pdbx_seq_one_letter_code
_entity_poly.pdbx_strand_id
1 'polypeptide(L)'
;MYDAGFFSQLYNGTKSQQDTMLLMHMEFGSGTPKRHRVRNNSGRQRPIPATYYIRQVSTGLRVHVCAATFRSVTCTSRFRLNRLIRQARLGGGTPKENRGGARIHANDQQITESIKNHISSFKCRQSHYGQNKSTRSYLPPDLTISKMFNMWKATRHQIKKKVCSYQKYRQVFCRSFNLGFGNPRQDTCSFCASKKIELRNAAGVKKQKVITELRLHKLRAKKFFELLRKKDQDTITISFDMQQNQPLPKLTTGEVFYSRQVWLYNLTFVKEADDNTQTARDVKIYTWLETESGRGSNEVGSALHHYLISLEGTLHGKRDMTLRLFSDSCSSQNKNAVIMCLLARFVQTSKVFVKIMHTFPVRGHSYMPPDRVFGRIEKQLRKTETIVSPTEYYNVFSHHGQVMRWNVEWKSRDYQAVQKKICKTSKNFKMQEQKIFTYMKSRPNEVGTQVVYTQEPVFSSFLKKGRKFSVFLNLIQLCC
;
A
#
# COMPACT_ATOMS: atom_id res chain seq x y z
N MET A 1 -25.88 -52.92 3.93
CA MET A 1 -25.22 -51.62 4.15
C MET A 1 -23.80 -51.71 3.65
N TYR A 2 -23.44 -51.04 2.55
CA TYR A 2 -22.09 -51.08 1.98
C TYR A 2 -21.21 -50.07 2.72
N ASP A 3 -19.96 -50.48 2.97
CA ASP A 3 -19.02 -49.81 3.84
C ASP A 3 -18.60 -48.42 3.30
N ALA A 4 -19.06 -47.35 3.94
CA ALA A 4 -18.59 -45.98 3.69
C ALA A 4 -17.07 -45.85 3.93
N GLY A 5 -16.46 -46.70 4.79
CA GLY A 5 -15.03 -46.73 5.08
C GLY A 5 -14.19 -47.18 3.88
N PHE A 6 -14.61 -48.18 3.15
CA PHE A 6 -13.89 -48.64 1.96
C PHE A 6 -13.84 -47.57 0.87
N PHE A 7 -14.98 -46.90 0.63
CA PHE A 7 -15.04 -45.80 -0.33
C PHE A 7 -14.13 -44.65 0.05
N SER A 8 -14.14 -44.21 1.32
CA SER A 8 -13.28 -43.18 1.83
C SER A 8 -11.79 -43.53 1.72
N GLN A 9 -11.40 -44.74 2.06
CA GLN A 9 -10.03 -45.24 1.89
C GLN A 9 -9.59 -45.25 0.43
N LEU A 10 -10.48 -45.67 -0.48
CA LEU A 10 -10.19 -45.71 -1.91
C LEU A 10 -9.93 -44.30 -2.47
N TYR A 11 -10.74 -43.32 -2.11
CA TYR A 11 -10.66 -41.98 -2.72
C TYR A 11 -9.76 -40.98 -2.01
N ASN A 12 -9.32 -41.25 -0.78
CA ASN A 12 -8.32 -40.45 -0.08
C ASN A 12 -6.89 -40.68 -0.58
N GLY A 13 -6.64 -41.75 -1.33
CA GLY A 13 -5.33 -42.06 -1.89
C GLY A 13 -5.08 -41.41 -3.26
N THR A 14 -3.80 -41.30 -3.63
CA THR A 14 -3.41 -40.96 -5.00
C THR A 14 -3.99 -41.97 -6.00
N LYS A 15 -4.11 -41.57 -7.27
CA LYS A 15 -4.67 -42.45 -8.29
C LYS A 15 -3.92 -43.78 -8.42
N SER A 16 -2.60 -43.78 -8.25
CA SER A 16 -1.80 -45.02 -8.24
C SER A 16 -2.18 -45.91 -7.07
N GLN A 17 -2.34 -45.36 -5.87
CA GLN A 17 -2.82 -46.08 -4.68
C GLN A 17 -4.22 -46.63 -4.86
N GLN A 18 -5.12 -45.82 -5.45
CA GLN A 18 -6.48 -46.28 -5.81
C GLN A 18 -6.44 -47.49 -6.79
N ASP A 19 -5.61 -47.41 -7.84
CA ASP A 19 -5.47 -48.43 -8.84
C ASP A 19 -4.89 -49.73 -8.23
N THR A 20 -3.90 -49.64 -7.32
CA THR A 20 -3.36 -50.74 -6.53
C THR A 20 -4.47 -51.40 -5.69
N MET A 21 -5.23 -50.59 -4.97
CA MET A 21 -6.30 -51.08 -4.10
C MET A 21 -7.40 -51.81 -4.91
N LEU A 22 -7.76 -51.27 -6.07
CA LEU A 22 -8.71 -51.94 -6.97
C LEU A 22 -8.18 -53.30 -7.45
N LEU A 23 -6.89 -53.40 -7.81
CA LEU A 23 -6.25 -54.64 -8.24
C LEU A 23 -6.20 -55.70 -7.13
N MET A 24 -5.97 -55.30 -5.87
CA MET A 24 -5.99 -56.23 -4.72
C MET A 24 -7.34 -56.88 -4.47
N HIS A 25 -8.42 -56.32 -5.02
CA HIS A 25 -9.79 -56.85 -4.93
C HIS A 25 -10.22 -57.58 -6.19
N MET A 26 -9.29 -57.93 -7.06
CA MET A 26 -9.51 -58.69 -8.28
C MET A 26 -8.63 -59.91 -8.33
N GLU A 27 -9.16 -61.04 -8.77
CA GLU A 27 -8.41 -62.25 -9.08
C GLU A 27 -8.47 -62.52 -10.58
N PHE A 28 -7.34 -62.89 -11.13
CA PHE A 28 -7.21 -63.19 -12.55
C PHE A 28 -7.05 -64.69 -12.70
N GLY A 29 -8.12 -65.37 -13.17
CA GLY A 29 -8.09 -66.87 -13.38
C GLY A 29 -7.13 -67.26 -14.50
N SER A 30 -6.40 -68.33 -14.25
CA SER A 30 -5.60 -69.04 -15.27
C SER A 30 -6.53 -69.89 -16.15
N GLY A 31 -7.56 -69.25 -16.72
CA GLY A 31 -8.59 -69.97 -17.46
C GLY A 31 -8.08 -70.56 -18.79
N THR A 32 -8.04 -71.86 -18.91
CA THR A 32 -8.02 -72.52 -20.20
C THR A 32 -9.22 -72.02 -21.04
N PRO A 33 -9.03 -71.66 -22.31
CA PRO A 33 -10.11 -71.14 -23.12
C PRO A 33 -11.17 -72.25 -23.32
N LYS A 34 -12.38 -72.10 -22.75
CA LYS A 34 -13.52 -72.93 -23.05
C LYS A 34 -13.81 -72.87 -24.55
N ARG A 35 -13.95 -74.03 -25.22
CA ARG A 35 -14.25 -74.18 -26.65
C ARG A 35 -15.28 -73.15 -27.11
N HIS A 36 -14.92 -72.31 -28.06
CA HIS A 36 -15.82 -71.36 -28.71
C HIS A 36 -16.69 -72.13 -29.74
N ARG A 37 -18.01 -72.02 -29.63
CA ARG A 37 -18.88 -72.14 -30.78
C ARG A 37 -18.57 -71.00 -31.73
N VAL A 38 -18.00 -71.37 -32.90
CA VAL A 38 -17.69 -70.41 -33.96
C VAL A 38 -19.01 -69.86 -34.51
N ARG A 39 -19.25 -68.58 -34.27
CA ARG A 39 -20.13 -67.73 -35.09
C ARG A 39 -19.40 -66.39 -35.30
N ASN A 40 -19.07 -66.16 -36.52
CA ASN A 40 -18.59 -64.94 -37.18
C ASN A 40 -17.12 -64.51 -36.94
N ASN A 41 -16.43 -64.39 -38.05
CA ASN A 41 -15.07 -63.92 -38.31
C ASN A 41 -14.75 -62.51 -37.80
N SER A 42 -14.62 -62.32 -36.52
CA SER A 42 -13.90 -61.23 -35.99
C SER A 42 -12.94 -61.75 -34.91
N GLY A 43 -11.64 -61.81 -35.23
CA GLY A 43 -10.58 -62.38 -34.40
C GLY A 43 -10.35 -61.69 -33.07
N ARG A 44 -11.38 -61.30 -32.34
CA ARG A 44 -11.30 -60.76 -31.00
C ARG A 44 -11.34 -61.89 -29.96
N GLN A 45 -10.17 -62.29 -29.48
CA GLN A 45 -10.08 -63.10 -28.27
C GLN A 45 -10.89 -62.49 -27.14
N ARG A 46 -11.82 -63.28 -26.57
CA ARG A 46 -12.56 -62.84 -25.37
C ARG A 46 -11.57 -62.70 -24.22
N PRO A 47 -11.61 -61.54 -23.48
CA PRO A 47 -10.74 -61.36 -22.34
C PRO A 47 -11.07 -62.45 -21.27
N ILE A 48 -10.01 -62.98 -20.62
CA ILE A 48 -10.13 -63.90 -19.48
C ILE A 48 -10.94 -63.20 -18.39
N PRO A 49 -11.93 -63.84 -17.74
CA PRO A 49 -12.75 -63.19 -16.74
C PRO A 49 -11.90 -62.80 -15.50
N ALA A 50 -12.05 -61.60 -15.05
CA ALA A 50 -11.58 -61.19 -13.73
C ALA A 50 -12.71 -61.40 -12.72
N THR A 51 -12.39 -62.02 -11.58
CA THR A 51 -13.29 -62.20 -10.46
C THR A 51 -13.12 -61.05 -9.48
N TYR A 52 -14.23 -60.50 -8.96
CA TYR A 52 -14.21 -59.33 -8.11
C TYR A 52 -14.65 -59.67 -6.70
N TYR A 53 -13.98 -59.10 -5.71
CA TYR A 53 -14.27 -59.33 -4.31
C TYR A 53 -14.40 -57.99 -3.56
N ILE A 54 -15.29 -57.97 -2.56
CA ILE A 54 -15.43 -56.85 -1.61
C ILE A 54 -15.28 -57.47 -0.21
N ARG A 55 -14.58 -56.80 0.68
CA ARG A 55 -14.49 -57.21 2.09
C ARG A 55 -15.73 -56.73 2.84
N GLN A 56 -16.34 -57.63 3.57
CA GLN A 56 -17.46 -57.34 4.44
C GLN A 56 -16.93 -56.77 5.76
N VAL A 57 -17.43 -55.58 6.18
CA VAL A 57 -16.94 -54.87 7.36
C VAL A 57 -17.11 -55.67 8.66
N SER A 58 -18.22 -56.31 8.82
CA SER A 58 -18.58 -57.05 10.05
C SER A 58 -17.74 -58.29 10.30
N THR A 59 -17.30 -58.98 9.25
CA THR A 59 -16.62 -60.26 9.33
C THR A 59 -15.20 -60.27 8.76
N GLY A 60 -14.80 -59.22 8.06
CA GLY A 60 -13.51 -59.14 7.34
C GLY A 60 -13.39 -60.11 6.14
N LEU A 61 -14.41 -60.94 5.88
CA LEU A 61 -14.38 -61.94 4.84
C LEU A 61 -14.51 -61.35 3.44
N ARG A 62 -13.83 -61.96 2.48
CA ARG A 62 -13.92 -61.61 1.06
C ARG A 62 -15.18 -62.22 0.47
N VAL A 63 -16.09 -61.41 -0.01
CA VAL A 63 -17.33 -61.81 -0.66
C VAL A 63 -17.19 -61.60 -2.18
N HIS A 64 -17.49 -62.68 -2.96
CA HIS A 64 -17.53 -62.58 -4.42
C HIS A 64 -18.69 -61.71 -4.89
N VAL A 65 -18.46 -60.82 -5.79
CA VAL A 65 -19.47 -59.91 -6.37
C VAL A 65 -19.36 -59.86 -7.90
N CYS A 66 -20.45 -59.53 -8.55
CA CYS A 66 -20.42 -59.33 -10.00
C CYS A 66 -19.74 -57.98 -10.39
N ALA A 67 -19.27 -57.88 -11.61
CA ALA A 67 -18.62 -56.69 -12.12
C ALA A 67 -19.47 -55.40 -12.05
N ALA A 68 -20.80 -55.55 -12.15
CA ALA A 68 -21.73 -54.43 -12.02
C ALA A 68 -21.76 -53.90 -10.59
N THR A 69 -21.93 -54.80 -9.61
CA THR A 69 -21.91 -54.49 -8.17
C THR A 69 -20.55 -53.88 -7.76
N PHE A 70 -19.44 -54.48 -8.21
CA PHE A 70 -18.10 -53.96 -7.92
C PHE A 70 -17.91 -52.49 -8.42
N ARG A 71 -18.37 -52.21 -9.65
CA ARG A 71 -18.31 -50.85 -10.21
C ARG A 71 -19.20 -49.87 -9.46
N SER A 72 -20.39 -50.30 -9.07
CA SER A 72 -21.31 -49.47 -8.30
C SER A 72 -20.72 -49.08 -6.93
N VAL A 73 -20.20 -50.07 -6.19
CA VAL A 73 -19.60 -49.87 -4.86
C VAL A 73 -18.32 -49.04 -4.93
N THR A 74 -17.47 -49.26 -5.95
CA THR A 74 -16.20 -48.52 -6.11
C THR A 74 -16.34 -47.24 -6.93
N CYS A 75 -17.53 -46.89 -7.44
CA CYS A 75 -17.76 -45.77 -8.35
C CYS A 75 -16.75 -45.70 -9.51
N THR A 76 -16.31 -46.88 -9.99
CA THR A 76 -15.25 -46.98 -10.99
C THR A 76 -15.84 -47.30 -12.38
N SER A 77 -15.36 -46.52 -13.39
CA SER A 77 -15.83 -46.73 -14.76
C SER A 77 -15.38 -48.09 -15.35
N ARG A 78 -16.19 -48.68 -16.23
CA ARG A 78 -15.85 -49.89 -16.98
C ARG A 78 -14.52 -49.75 -17.71
N PHE A 79 -14.24 -48.58 -18.26
CA PHE A 79 -13.01 -48.30 -18.98
C PHE A 79 -11.79 -48.38 -18.06
N ARG A 80 -11.87 -47.81 -16.84
CA ARG A 80 -10.79 -47.87 -15.86
C ARG A 80 -10.47 -49.29 -15.45
N LEU A 81 -11.50 -50.09 -15.12
CA LEU A 81 -11.31 -51.47 -14.74
C LEU A 81 -10.70 -52.31 -15.88
N ASN A 82 -11.21 -52.19 -17.11
CA ASN A 82 -10.65 -52.90 -18.26
C ASN A 82 -9.18 -52.55 -18.53
N ARG A 83 -8.80 -51.28 -18.31
CA ARG A 83 -7.41 -50.82 -18.42
C ARG A 83 -6.52 -51.48 -17.35
N LEU A 84 -6.98 -51.56 -16.11
CA LEU A 84 -6.26 -52.20 -15.00
C LEU A 84 -6.08 -53.71 -15.27
N ILE A 85 -7.13 -54.38 -15.65
CA ILE A 85 -7.12 -55.84 -16.01
C ILE A 85 -6.13 -56.11 -17.15
N ARG A 86 -6.16 -55.28 -18.20
CA ARG A 86 -5.23 -55.43 -19.33
C ARG A 86 -3.77 -55.29 -18.88
N GLN A 87 -3.48 -54.33 -18.04
CA GLN A 87 -2.12 -54.07 -17.60
C GLN A 87 -1.60 -55.08 -16.60
N ALA A 88 -2.42 -55.52 -15.66
CA ALA A 88 -2.08 -56.62 -14.74
C ALA A 88 -1.71 -57.92 -15.47
N ARG A 89 -2.40 -58.23 -16.58
CA ARG A 89 -2.09 -59.40 -17.42
C ARG A 89 -0.77 -59.32 -18.20
N LEU A 90 -0.32 -58.10 -18.52
CA LEU A 90 0.97 -57.89 -19.21
C LEU A 90 2.17 -57.96 -18.25
N GLY A 91 1.96 -58.42 -17.01
CA GLY A 91 3.03 -58.46 -15.98
C GLY A 91 3.47 -57.10 -15.49
N GLY A 92 2.81 -56.01 -15.93
CA GLY A 92 3.04 -54.67 -15.47
C GLY A 92 2.22 -54.42 -14.20
N GLY A 93 2.87 -53.90 -13.16
CA GLY A 93 2.18 -53.42 -11.94
C GLY A 93 1.12 -52.35 -12.22
N THR A 94 0.80 -51.52 -11.25
CA THR A 94 -0.17 -50.45 -11.44
C THR A 94 0.24 -49.48 -12.56
N PRO A 95 -0.71 -49.01 -13.38
CA PRO A 95 -0.43 -48.07 -14.46
C PRO A 95 0.23 -46.80 -13.95
N LYS A 96 1.36 -46.42 -14.50
CA LYS A 96 1.94 -45.10 -14.22
C LYS A 96 0.97 -44.00 -14.64
N GLU A 97 0.74 -43.04 -13.74
CA GLU A 97 -0.06 -41.87 -14.06
C GLU A 97 0.76 -40.89 -14.90
N ASN A 98 0.39 -40.77 -16.17
CA ASN A 98 1.07 -39.90 -17.12
C ASN A 98 0.35 -38.51 -17.28
N ARG A 99 -0.80 -38.33 -16.62
CA ARG A 99 -1.54 -37.07 -16.67
C ARG A 99 -0.92 -36.08 -15.69
N GLY A 100 -0.57 -34.90 -16.18
CA GLY A 100 -0.02 -33.83 -15.33
C GLY A 100 1.43 -34.03 -14.88
N GLY A 101 2.10 -35.04 -15.41
CA GLY A 101 3.56 -35.20 -15.19
C GLY A 101 4.29 -33.98 -15.72
N ALA A 102 4.95 -33.22 -14.83
CA ALA A 102 5.84 -32.16 -15.23
C ALA A 102 6.95 -32.76 -16.10
N ARG A 103 6.91 -32.49 -17.41
CA ARG A 103 8.03 -32.77 -18.29
C ARG A 103 9.19 -31.80 -17.99
N ILE A 104 9.85 -32.01 -16.86
CA ILE A 104 11.04 -31.26 -16.50
C ILE A 104 12.20 -31.84 -17.29
N HIS A 105 12.41 -31.35 -18.50
CA HIS A 105 13.65 -31.60 -19.21
C HIS A 105 14.78 -30.79 -18.56
N ALA A 106 15.98 -31.36 -18.41
CA ALA A 106 17.14 -30.66 -17.89
C ALA A 106 17.39 -29.31 -18.60
N ASN A 107 17.16 -29.26 -19.91
CA ASN A 107 17.19 -28.01 -20.70
C ASN A 107 16.16 -26.96 -20.27
N ASP A 108 15.04 -27.36 -19.68
CA ASP A 108 13.97 -26.45 -19.23
C ASP A 108 14.37 -25.74 -17.94
N GLN A 109 15.17 -26.38 -17.09
CA GLN A 109 15.72 -25.76 -15.86
C GLN A 109 16.76 -24.71 -16.23
N GLN A 110 17.68 -24.99 -17.14
CA GLN A 110 18.71 -24.06 -17.60
C GLN A 110 18.09 -22.82 -18.29
N ILE A 111 17.04 -23.00 -19.08
CA ILE A 111 16.31 -21.90 -19.70
C ILE A 111 15.59 -21.07 -18.64
N THR A 112 14.94 -21.70 -17.68
CA THR A 112 14.25 -21.02 -16.57
C THR A 112 15.22 -20.20 -15.74
N GLU A 113 16.39 -20.74 -15.42
CA GLU A 113 17.42 -20.02 -14.67
C GLU A 113 17.99 -18.83 -15.46
N SER A 114 18.24 -19.01 -16.75
CA SER A 114 18.65 -17.93 -17.64
C SER A 114 17.61 -16.78 -17.68
N ILE A 115 16.31 -17.10 -17.68
CA ILE A 115 15.24 -16.09 -17.62
C ILE A 115 15.25 -15.37 -16.28
N LYS A 116 15.39 -16.09 -15.16
CA LYS A 116 15.45 -15.50 -13.83
C LYS A 116 16.63 -14.54 -13.69
N ASN A 117 17.80 -14.94 -14.14
CA ASN A 117 19.00 -14.11 -14.12
C ASN A 117 18.83 -12.84 -14.96
N HIS A 118 18.22 -12.95 -16.14
CA HIS A 118 17.89 -11.79 -16.97
C HIS A 118 16.91 -10.84 -16.29
N ILE A 119 15.82 -11.36 -15.69
CA ILE A 119 14.84 -10.51 -14.98
C ILE A 119 15.49 -9.83 -13.76
N SER A 120 16.34 -10.55 -13.01
CA SER A 120 17.07 -10.02 -11.85
C SER A 120 18.11 -8.95 -12.20
N SER A 121 18.58 -8.92 -13.45
CA SER A 121 19.55 -7.89 -13.89
C SER A 121 18.96 -6.49 -13.99
N PHE A 122 17.64 -6.37 -14.08
CA PHE A 122 17.00 -5.08 -14.13
C PHE A 122 16.94 -4.40 -12.76
N LYS A 123 17.32 -3.12 -12.70
CA LYS A 123 17.24 -2.34 -11.47
C LYS A 123 15.78 -2.07 -11.11
N CYS A 124 15.31 -2.77 -10.10
CA CYS A 124 13.97 -2.55 -9.55
C CYS A 124 13.94 -1.37 -8.57
N ARG A 125 12.79 -0.74 -8.43
CA ARG A 125 12.53 0.36 -7.49
C ARG A 125 11.39 -0.04 -6.56
N GLN A 126 11.52 0.27 -5.28
CA GLN A 126 10.39 0.16 -4.36
C GLN A 126 9.40 1.30 -4.63
N SER A 127 8.12 1.06 -4.37
CA SER A 127 7.07 2.09 -4.50
C SER A 127 7.41 3.29 -3.62
N HIS A 128 7.33 4.50 -4.19
CA HIS A 128 7.57 5.74 -3.44
C HIS A 128 6.48 5.99 -2.38
N TYR A 129 5.26 5.52 -2.65
CA TYR A 129 4.07 5.74 -1.82
C TYR A 129 3.69 4.55 -0.93
N GLY A 130 4.23 3.35 -1.20
CA GLY A 130 3.84 2.12 -0.51
C GLY A 130 4.94 1.52 0.37
N GLN A 131 5.86 2.32 0.88
CA GLN A 131 7.11 1.87 1.52
C GLN A 131 6.98 0.80 2.62
N ASN A 132 5.79 0.60 3.20
CA ASN A 132 5.62 -0.33 4.33
C ASN A 132 4.53 -1.40 4.17
N LYS A 133 3.78 -1.45 3.06
CA LYS A 133 2.66 -2.41 2.89
C LYS A 133 2.74 -3.29 1.64
N SER A 134 3.70 -3.09 0.76
CA SER A 134 3.84 -3.88 -0.46
C SER A 134 5.28 -4.37 -0.63
N THR A 135 5.45 -5.67 -0.71
CA THR A 135 6.71 -6.33 -1.09
C THR A 135 6.97 -6.23 -2.60
N ARG A 136 6.06 -5.57 -3.35
CA ARG A 136 6.14 -5.44 -4.80
C ARG A 136 7.20 -4.42 -5.20
N SER A 137 8.13 -4.82 -6.05
CA SER A 137 9.11 -3.94 -6.68
C SER A 137 8.65 -3.53 -8.07
N TYR A 138 9.10 -2.37 -8.56
CA TYR A 138 8.67 -1.81 -9.84
C TYR A 138 9.84 -1.66 -10.78
N LEU A 139 9.66 -2.17 -11.99
CA LEU A 139 10.50 -1.95 -13.15
C LEU A 139 10.25 -0.56 -13.77
N PRO A 140 11.19 -0.01 -14.57
CA PRO A 140 10.98 1.23 -15.30
C PRO A 140 9.68 1.23 -16.13
N PRO A 141 9.00 2.39 -16.25
CA PRO A 141 7.70 2.48 -16.95
C PRO A 141 7.77 2.23 -18.46
N ASP A 142 8.93 2.38 -19.04
CA ASP A 142 9.21 2.14 -20.46
C ASP A 142 9.42 0.66 -20.80
N LEU A 143 9.50 -0.22 -19.79
CA LEU A 143 9.61 -1.66 -19.97
C LEU A 143 8.24 -2.34 -19.98
N THR A 144 8.14 -3.41 -20.73
CA THR A 144 7.02 -4.37 -20.74
C THR A 144 7.59 -5.78 -20.74
N ILE A 145 6.81 -6.79 -20.37
CA ILE A 145 7.24 -8.20 -20.41
C ILE A 145 7.69 -8.57 -21.82
N SER A 146 6.97 -8.08 -22.86
CA SER A 146 7.31 -8.34 -24.26
C SER A 146 8.66 -7.72 -24.65
N LYS A 147 8.92 -6.47 -24.23
CA LYS A 147 10.20 -5.80 -24.49
C LYS A 147 11.35 -6.51 -23.78
N MET A 148 11.16 -6.91 -22.53
CA MET A 148 12.14 -7.71 -21.78
C MET A 148 12.41 -9.06 -22.44
N PHE A 149 11.37 -9.74 -22.90
CA PHE A 149 11.53 -11.00 -23.65
C PHE A 149 12.34 -10.81 -24.92
N ASN A 150 12.06 -9.75 -25.71
CA ASN A 150 12.80 -9.46 -26.94
C ASN A 150 14.29 -9.18 -26.64
N MET A 151 14.60 -8.45 -25.57
CA MET A 151 15.97 -8.21 -25.15
C MET A 151 16.68 -9.54 -24.76
N TRP A 152 16.01 -10.37 -23.97
CA TRP A 152 16.54 -11.69 -23.60
C TRP A 152 16.72 -12.58 -24.83
N LYS A 153 15.76 -12.58 -25.77
CA LYS A 153 15.82 -13.34 -27.03
C LYS A 153 17.02 -12.90 -27.86
N ALA A 154 17.25 -11.60 -28.03
CA ALA A 154 18.39 -11.05 -28.75
C ALA A 154 19.73 -11.51 -28.17
N THR A 155 19.87 -11.41 -26.82
CA THR A 155 21.09 -11.87 -26.14
C THR A 155 21.32 -13.37 -26.35
N ARG A 156 20.26 -14.20 -26.29
CA ARG A 156 20.36 -15.66 -26.54
C ARG A 156 20.75 -15.99 -27.96
N HIS A 157 20.27 -15.24 -28.95
CA HIS A 157 20.68 -15.43 -30.35
C HIS A 157 22.16 -15.10 -30.56
N GLN A 158 22.67 -14.02 -29.95
CA GLN A 158 24.09 -13.63 -30.04
C GLN A 158 25.02 -14.75 -29.52
N ILE A 159 24.63 -15.44 -28.44
CA ILE A 159 25.42 -16.53 -27.86
C ILE A 159 25.03 -17.92 -28.38
N LYS A 160 24.26 -18.00 -29.48
CA LYS A 160 23.79 -19.24 -30.14
C LYS A 160 23.13 -20.25 -29.19
N LYS A 161 22.42 -19.77 -28.14
CA LYS A 161 21.72 -20.64 -27.20
C LYS A 161 20.22 -20.73 -27.50
N LYS A 162 19.59 -21.85 -27.14
CA LYS A 162 18.15 -22.13 -27.40
C LYS A 162 17.26 -21.06 -26.74
N VAL A 163 16.25 -20.62 -27.46
CA VAL A 163 15.24 -19.63 -27.05
C VAL A 163 13.94 -20.35 -26.70
N CYS A 164 13.22 -19.88 -25.69
CA CYS A 164 11.88 -20.39 -25.36
C CYS A 164 10.76 -19.52 -25.97
N SER A 165 9.51 -19.94 -25.83
CA SER A 165 8.35 -19.16 -26.21
C SER A 165 8.15 -17.95 -25.26
N TYR A 166 7.48 -16.91 -25.74
CA TYR A 166 7.07 -15.76 -24.92
C TYR A 166 6.23 -16.19 -23.69
N GLN A 167 5.35 -17.18 -23.88
CA GLN A 167 4.50 -17.71 -22.80
C GLN A 167 5.34 -18.28 -21.64
N LYS A 168 6.41 -19.00 -21.93
CA LYS A 168 7.33 -19.54 -20.90
C LYS A 168 8.01 -18.40 -20.17
N TYR A 169 8.52 -17.39 -20.87
CA TYR A 169 9.15 -16.20 -20.26
C TYR A 169 8.17 -15.46 -19.33
N ARG A 170 6.95 -15.20 -19.81
CA ARG A 170 5.87 -14.57 -19.03
C ARG A 170 5.49 -15.39 -17.81
N GLN A 171 5.41 -16.71 -17.92
CA GLN A 171 5.11 -17.60 -16.81
C GLN A 171 6.16 -17.51 -15.70
N VAL A 172 7.45 -17.50 -16.06
CA VAL A 172 8.55 -17.32 -15.09
C VAL A 172 8.48 -15.95 -14.43
N PHE A 173 8.23 -14.89 -15.21
CA PHE A 173 8.05 -13.53 -14.67
C PHE A 173 6.95 -13.47 -13.63
N CYS A 174 5.75 -13.98 -13.94
CA CYS A 174 4.58 -13.89 -13.05
C CYS A 174 4.67 -14.82 -11.83
N ARG A 175 5.34 -15.98 -11.94
CA ARG A 175 5.39 -16.97 -10.85
C ARG A 175 6.57 -16.80 -9.91
N SER A 176 7.71 -16.34 -10.43
CA SER A 176 8.96 -16.26 -9.65
C SER A 176 9.26 -14.87 -9.11
N PHE A 177 8.55 -13.84 -9.57
CA PHE A 177 8.83 -12.46 -9.19
C PHE A 177 7.58 -11.69 -8.80
N ASN A 178 7.67 -10.89 -7.74
CA ASN A 178 6.63 -9.93 -7.37
C ASN A 178 7.00 -8.54 -7.95
N LEU A 179 6.96 -8.44 -9.28
CA LEU A 179 7.33 -7.24 -10.02
C LEU A 179 6.11 -6.60 -10.68
N GLY A 180 6.15 -5.27 -10.82
CA GLY A 180 5.22 -4.48 -11.62
C GLY A 180 5.97 -3.48 -12.48
N PHE A 181 5.28 -2.85 -13.42
CA PHE A 181 5.81 -1.73 -14.19
C PHE A 181 5.33 -0.44 -13.53
N GLY A 182 6.26 0.48 -13.23
CA GLY A 182 5.96 1.76 -12.61
C GLY A 182 5.52 2.79 -13.65
N ASN A 183 4.62 3.69 -13.25
CA ASN A 183 4.35 4.90 -14.03
C ASN A 183 5.56 5.86 -13.98
N PRO A 184 5.69 6.79 -14.94
CA PRO A 184 6.62 7.89 -14.83
C PRO A 184 6.46 8.56 -13.47
N ARG A 185 7.58 8.88 -12.83
CA ARG A 185 7.53 9.55 -11.53
C ARG A 185 7.01 10.96 -11.73
N GLN A 186 5.91 11.27 -11.09
CA GLN A 186 5.43 12.62 -10.86
C GLN A 186 5.90 13.07 -9.46
N ASP A 187 5.96 14.36 -9.22
CA ASP A 187 6.33 14.99 -7.94
C ASP A 187 7.68 14.54 -7.36
N THR A 188 8.66 14.39 -8.23
CA THR A 188 10.01 14.08 -7.80
C THR A 188 10.70 15.31 -7.23
N CYS A 189 11.42 15.11 -6.13
CA CYS A 189 12.23 16.16 -5.54
C CYS A 189 13.21 16.76 -6.58
N SER A 190 13.08 18.05 -6.89
CA SER A 190 13.91 18.77 -7.86
C SER A 190 15.39 18.71 -7.50
N PHE A 191 15.75 18.87 -6.21
CA PHE A 191 17.12 18.73 -5.73
C PHE A 191 17.68 17.32 -6.02
N CYS A 192 16.91 16.27 -5.73
CA CYS A 192 17.33 14.90 -6.02
C CYS A 192 17.48 14.66 -7.53
N ALA A 193 16.64 15.27 -8.36
CA ALA A 193 16.70 15.14 -9.81
C ALA A 193 17.92 15.87 -10.37
N SER A 194 18.14 17.14 -10.00
CA SER A 194 19.31 17.93 -10.45
C SER A 194 20.62 17.28 -10.02
N LYS A 195 20.75 16.83 -8.74
CA LYS A 195 21.96 16.17 -8.27
C LYS A 195 22.23 14.83 -8.96
N LYS A 196 21.21 14.12 -9.43
CA LYS A 196 21.40 12.91 -10.24
C LYS A 196 21.92 13.21 -11.65
N ILE A 197 21.48 14.32 -12.25
CA ILE A 197 22.01 14.80 -13.54
C ILE A 197 23.46 15.23 -13.36
N GLU A 198 23.75 16.05 -12.34
CA GLU A 198 25.10 16.50 -12.01
C GLU A 198 26.05 15.31 -11.78
N LEU A 199 25.58 14.26 -11.08
CA LEU A 199 26.36 13.04 -10.81
C LEU A 199 26.76 12.29 -12.10
N ARG A 200 25.96 12.35 -13.17
CA ARG A 200 26.31 11.69 -14.45
C ARG A 200 27.51 12.36 -15.12
N ASN A 201 27.66 13.67 -14.92
CA ASN A 201 28.67 14.49 -15.57
C ASN A 201 29.85 14.82 -14.64
N ALA A 202 29.81 14.43 -13.37
CA ALA A 202 30.85 14.72 -12.39
C ALA A 202 31.91 13.62 -12.30
N ALA A 203 33.17 14.00 -12.14
CA ALA A 203 34.31 13.11 -11.91
C ALA A 203 35.09 13.51 -10.65
N GLY A 204 35.94 12.63 -10.14
CA GLY A 204 36.86 12.89 -9.04
C GLY A 204 36.19 13.46 -7.77
N VAL A 205 36.81 14.49 -7.20
CA VAL A 205 36.35 15.15 -5.96
C VAL A 205 34.94 15.73 -6.07
N LYS A 206 34.59 16.30 -7.24
CA LYS A 206 33.25 16.85 -7.50
C LYS A 206 32.18 15.76 -7.39
N LYS A 207 32.44 14.57 -7.90
CA LYS A 207 31.54 13.43 -7.80
C LYS A 207 31.27 13.04 -6.37
N GLN A 208 32.30 12.96 -5.54
CA GLN A 208 32.16 12.64 -4.10
C GLN A 208 31.36 13.69 -3.35
N LYS A 209 31.56 14.97 -3.63
CA LYS A 209 30.76 16.07 -3.05
C LYS A 209 29.26 15.91 -3.39
N VAL A 210 28.94 15.68 -4.64
CA VAL A 210 27.55 15.48 -5.09
C VAL A 210 26.89 14.25 -4.43
N ILE A 211 27.65 13.14 -4.30
CA ILE A 211 27.18 11.93 -3.60
C ILE A 211 26.87 12.26 -2.13
N THR A 212 27.76 12.98 -1.44
CA THR A 212 27.60 13.35 -0.02
C THR A 212 26.37 14.25 0.18
N GLU A 213 26.20 15.28 -0.65
CA GLU A 213 25.04 16.17 -0.60
C GLU A 213 23.72 15.41 -0.83
N LEU A 214 23.69 14.50 -1.83
CA LEU A 214 22.51 13.68 -2.11
C LEU A 214 22.21 12.71 -0.96
N ARG A 215 23.24 12.11 -0.37
CA ARG A 215 23.10 11.21 0.78
C ARG A 215 22.56 11.95 2.00
N LEU A 216 23.14 13.12 2.31
CA LEU A 216 22.71 13.95 3.43
C LEU A 216 21.24 14.41 3.28
N HIS A 217 20.85 14.84 2.07
CA HIS A 217 19.47 15.21 1.77
C HIS A 217 18.48 14.06 2.01
N LYS A 218 18.85 12.84 1.56
CA LYS A 218 18.02 11.64 1.79
C LYS A 218 17.97 11.20 3.24
N LEU A 219 19.10 11.31 3.98
CA LEU A 219 19.13 10.99 5.41
C LEU A 219 18.25 11.95 6.21
N ARG A 220 18.27 13.25 5.89
CA ARG A 220 17.36 14.23 6.50
C ARG A 220 15.89 13.88 6.21
N ALA A 221 15.55 13.51 4.97
CA ALA A 221 14.20 13.07 4.63
C ALA A 221 13.81 11.79 5.38
N LYS A 222 14.72 10.82 5.49
CA LYS A 222 14.50 9.60 6.27
C LYS A 222 14.21 9.93 7.73
N LYS A 223 14.98 10.85 8.35
CA LYS A 223 14.82 11.24 9.75
C LYS A 223 13.46 11.90 10.01
N PHE A 224 12.98 12.73 9.08
CA PHE A 224 11.62 13.29 9.16
C PHE A 224 10.56 12.19 9.25
N PHE A 225 10.61 11.17 8.39
CA PHE A 225 9.66 10.06 8.40
C PHE A 225 9.81 9.14 9.63
N GLU A 226 11.01 9.02 10.19
CA GLU A 226 11.22 8.32 11.46
C GLU A 226 10.50 9.04 12.60
N LEU A 227 10.64 10.38 12.67
CA LEU A 227 9.94 11.19 13.66
C LEU A 227 8.43 11.15 13.51
N LEU A 228 7.93 11.19 12.27
CA LEU A 228 6.50 11.08 11.98
C LEU A 228 5.90 9.75 12.46
N ARG A 229 6.67 8.64 12.31
CA ARG A 229 6.21 7.29 12.68
C ARG A 229 6.52 6.90 14.11
N LYS A 230 7.30 7.71 14.81
CA LYS A 230 7.71 7.40 16.17
C LYS A 230 6.49 7.43 17.09
N LYS A 231 6.24 6.34 17.77
CA LYS A 231 5.22 6.24 18.81
C LYS A 231 5.89 6.34 20.16
N ASP A 232 5.44 7.26 20.97
CA ASP A 232 5.87 7.41 22.35
C ASP A 232 4.62 7.45 23.22
N GLN A 233 4.72 6.90 24.42
CA GLN A 233 3.72 7.02 25.46
C GLN A 233 3.52 8.52 25.76
N ASP A 234 2.33 8.95 26.08
CA ASP A 234 1.97 10.35 26.36
C ASP A 234 2.25 11.35 25.19
N THR A 235 2.32 10.85 23.97
CA THR A 235 2.50 11.67 22.78
C THR A 235 1.40 11.45 21.77
N ILE A 236 0.81 12.55 21.29
CA ILE A 236 -0.14 12.53 20.17
C ILE A 236 0.55 13.09 18.94
N THR A 237 0.46 12.38 17.84
CA THR A 237 1.00 12.81 16.55
C THR A 237 -0.13 13.17 15.60
N ILE A 238 -0.06 14.35 15.02
CA ILE A 238 -1.03 14.89 14.07
C ILE A 238 -0.28 15.42 12.85
N SER A 239 -0.77 15.10 11.68
CA SER A 239 -0.33 15.70 10.43
C SER A 239 -1.48 16.47 9.77
N PHE A 240 -1.17 17.58 9.13
CA PHE A 240 -2.17 18.37 8.41
C PHE A 240 -1.59 18.98 7.15
N ASP A 241 -2.44 19.10 6.12
CA ASP A 241 -2.08 19.69 4.85
C ASP A 241 -3.31 20.20 4.09
N MET A 242 -3.07 21.13 3.15
CA MET A 242 -4.08 21.63 2.22
C MET A 242 -4.15 20.79 0.96
N GLN A 243 -5.33 20.33 0.61
CA GLN A 243 -5.57 19.68 -0.68
C GLN A 243 -5.43 20.70 -1.83
N GLN A 244 -5.13 20.22 -3.03
CA GLN A 244 -5.31 21.01 -4.25
C GLN A 244 -6.75 21.54 -4.30
N ASN A 245 -6.89 22.82 -4.72
CA ASN A 245 -8.20 23.47 -4.81
C ASN A 245 -9.16 22.64 -5.66
N GLN A 246 -10.40 22.51 -5.18
CA GLN A 246 -11.45 21.83 -5.91
C GLN A 246 -12.29 22.87 -6.68
N PRO A 247 -12.45 22.71 -8.00
CA PRO A 247 -13.21 23.65 -8.81
C PRO A 247 -14.71 23.51 -8.60
N LEU A 248 -15.42 24.63 -8.58
CA LEU A 248 -16.88 24.66 -8.52
C LEU A 248 -17.42 25.67 -9.55
N PRO A 249 -18.25 25.25 -10.52
CA PRO A 249 -18.64 23.88 -10.79
C PRO A 249 -17.50 23.04 -11.40
N LYS A 250 -17.54 21.74 -11.17
CA LYS A 250 -16.75 20.76 -11.90
C LYS A 250 -17.61 20.15 -12.98
N LEU A 251 -17.31 20.43 -14.24
CA LEU A 251 -18.03 19.92 -15.41
C LEU A 251 -17.04 19.36 -16.43
N THR A 252 -17.54 18.50 -17.31
CA THR A 252 -16.73 17.86 -18.37
C THR A 252 -16.67 18.70 -19.66
N THR A 253 -17.37 19.86 -19.72
CA THR A 253 -17.39 20.72 -20.90
C THR A 253 -16.15 21.60 -20.97
N GLY A 254 -15.60 21.76 -22.20
CA GLY A 254 -14.40 22.57 -22.42
C GLY A 254 -14.55 24.04 -22.04
N GLU A 255 -15.76 24.62 -22.15
CA GLU A 255 -16.05 26.01 -21.80
C GLU A 255 -15.76 26.35 -20.35
N VAL A 256 -16.04 25.40 -19.44
CA VAL A 256 -15.80 25.57 -17.99
C VAL A 256 -14.32 25.71 -17.68
N PHE A 257 -13.45 25.08 -18.46
CA PHE A 257 -11.99 25.20 -18.28
C PHE A 257 -11.51 26.65 -18.51
N TYR A 258 -12.14 27.37 -19.41
CA TYR A 258 -11.81 28.77 -19.74
C TYR A 258 -12.59 29.78 -18.88
N SER A 259 -13.60 29.33 -18.14
CA SER A 259 -14.42 30.17 -17.26
C SER A 259 -13.80 30.24 -15.87
N ARG A 260 -14.03 31.36 -15.16
CA ARG A 260 -13.63 31.46 -13.77
C ARG A 260 -14.49 30.53 -12.92
N GLN A 261 -13.83 29.61 -12.22
CA GLN A 261 -14.45 28.72 -11.23
C GLN A 261 -14.24 29.27 -9.83
N VAL A 262 -15.18 28.99 -8.94
CA VAL A 262 -15.03 29.21 -7.50
C VAL A 262 -14.25 28.04 -6.91
N TRP A 263 -13.28 28.33 -6.04
CA TRP A 263 -12.48 27.31 -5.42
C TRP A 263 -13.07 26.88 -4.07
N LEU A 264 -13.25 25.59 -3.89
CA LEU A 264 -13.47 24.99 -2.59
C LEU A 264 -12.11 24.57 -2.02
N TYR A 265 -11.81 25.04 -0.82
CA TYR A 265 -10.60 24.72 -0.07
C TYR A 265 -10.88 23.57 0.90
N ASN A 266 -9.85 22.76 1.13
CA ASN A 266 -9.89 21.62 2.04
C ASN A 266 -8.56 21.55 2.81
N LEU A 267 -8.62 21.76 4.14
CA LEU A 267 -7.54 21.54 5.07
C LEU A 267 -7.84 20.29 5.89
N THR A 268 -7.03 19.28 5.75
CA THR A 268 -7.25 17.99 6.40
C THR A 268 -6.26 17.75 7.52
N PHE A 269 -6.79 17.42 8.70
CA PHE A 269 -6.05 16.96 9.87
C PHE A 269 -6.20 15.45 9.99
N VAL A 270 -5.07 14.77 10.23
CA VAL A 270 -5.03 13.33 10.44
C VAL A 270 -4.31 13.04 11.75
N LYS A 271 -5.02 12.45 12.70
CA LYS A 271 -4.44 11.89 13.92
C LYS A 271 -3.83 10.53 13.59
N GLU A 272 -2.61 10.28 14.02
CA GLU A 272 -1.99 8.97 13.84
C GLU A 272 -2.68 7.96 14.76
N ALA A 273 -3.12 6.84 14.19
CA ALA A 273 -3.77 5.78 14.94
C ALA A 273 -2.77 4.93 15.72
N ASP A 274 -3.18 4.42 16.88
CA ASP A 274 -2.32 3.63 17.76
C ASP A 274 -1.93 2.28 17.13
N ASP A 275 -2.81 1.70 16.31
CA ASP A 275 -2.66 0.40 15.65
C ASP A 275 -2.14 0.47 14.19
N ASN A 276 -1.71 1.63 13.71
CA ASN A 276 -1.33 1.92 12.31
C ASN A 276 -2.47 1.81 11.27
N THR A 277 -3.72 1.61 11.70
CA THR A 277 -4.89 1.60 10.82
C THR A 277 -5.58 2.96 10.87
N GLN A 278 -5.36 3.80 9.87
CA GLN A 278 -6.05 5.08 9.73
C GLN A 278 -7.51 4.87 9.33
N THR A 279 -8.43 5.27 10.18
CA THR A 279 -9.88 5.26 9.93
C THR A 279 -10.41 6.65 9.59
N ALA A 280 -11.65 6.75 9.14
CA ALA A 280 -12.31 8.04 8.91
C ALA A 280 -12.50 8.85 10.22
N ARG A 281 -12.55 8.19 11.38
CA ARG A 281 -12.66 8.83 12.71
C ARG A 281 -11.41 9.63 13.08
N ASP A 282 -10.24 9.25 12.54
CA ASP A 282 -8.97 9.93 12.78
C ASP A 282 -8.76 11.16 11.89
N VAL A 283 -9.71 11.43 10.98
CA VAL A 283 -9.61 12.46 9.95
C VAL A 283 -10.66 13.54 10.17
N LYS A 284 -10.22 14.81 10.27
CA LYS A 284 -11.10 15.99 10.21
C LYS A 284 -10.76 16.84 9.01
N ILE A 285 -11.78 17.21 8.24
CA ILE A 285 -11.69 17.91 6.96
C ILE A 285 -12.37 19.28 7.10
N TYR A 286 -11.59 20.33 7.17
CA TYR A 286 -12.07 21.71 7.26
C TYR A 286 -12.26 22.26 5.86
N THR A 287 -13.45 22.76 5.56
CA THR A 287 -13.82 23.21 4.21
C THR A 287 -14.39 24.63 4.23
N TRP A 288 -14.04 25.40 3.19
CA TRP A 288 -14.59 26.73 2.91
C TRP A 288 -14.44 27.10 1.44
N LEU A 289 -15.27 28.01 0.98
CA LEU A 289 -15.19 28.57 -0.37
C LEU A 289 -14.25 29.80 -0.41
N GLU A 290 -13.68 30.09 -1.57
CA GLU A 290 -12.86 31.30 -1.77
C GLU A 290 -13.68 32.60 -1.58
N THR A 291 -15.01 32.52 -1.73
CA THR A 291 -15.96 33.61 -1.47
C THR A 291 -16.20 33.86 0.02
N GLU A 292 -15.89 32.90 0.87
CA GLU A 292 -16.12 32.97 2.31
C GLU A 292 -14.88 33.48 3.04
N SER A 293 -13.70 33.02 2.64
CA SER A 293 -12.44 33.43 3.25
C SER A 293 -11.24 33.15 2.34
N GLY A 294 -10.10 33.72 2.66
CA GLY A 294 -8.85 33.53 1.96
C GLY A 294 -8.24 32.12 2.14
N ARG A 295 -6.99 31.98 1.68
CA ARG A 295 -6.23 30.73 1.77
C ARG A 295 -4.89 30.99 2.49
N GLY A 296 -4.95 31.60 3.64
CA GLY A 296 -3.77 32.09 4.35
C GLY A 296 -3.59 31.51 5.74
N SER A 297 -2.71 32.18 6.49
CA SER A 297 -2.39 31.78 7.86
C SER A 297 -3.53 32.04 8.85
N ASN A 298 -4.48 32.94 8.55
CA ASN A 298 -5.66 33.16 9.38
C ASN A 298 -6.59 31.96 9.36
N GLU A 299 -6.91 31.45 8.16
CA GLU A 299 -7.81 30.31 7.96
C GLU A 299 -7.16 29.04 8.52
N VAL A 300 -5.91 28.77 8.15
CA VAL A 300 -5.17 27.62 8.66
C VAL A 300 -5.01 27.68 10.18
N GLY A 301 -4.68 28.85 10.73
CA GLY A 301 -4.57 29.06 12.18
C GLY A 301 -5.89 28.86 12.90
N SER A 302 -6.99 29.34 12.33
CA SER A 302 -8.34 29.21 12.92
C SER A 302 -8.80 27.75 12.93
N ALA A 303 -8.64 27.03 11.83
CA ALA A 303 -8.95 25.62 11.73
C ALA A 303 -8.06 24.79 12.68
N LEU A 304 -6.76 25.08 12.75
CA LEU A 304 -5.83 24.43 13.68
C LEU A 304 -6.23 24.67 15.14
N HIS A 305 -6.55 25.91 15.50
CA HIS A 305 -6.97 26.23 16.87
C HIS A 305 -8.27 25.51 17.25
N HIS A 306 -9.27 25.55 16.38
CA HIS A 306 -10.52 24.82 16.57
C HIS A 306 -10.28 23.30 16.70
N TYR A 307 -9.43 22.74 15.85
CA TYR A 307 -9.07 21.32 15.91
C TYR A 307 -8.40 20.96 17.24
N LEU A 308 -7.45 21.78 17.70
CA LEU A 308 -6.70 21.54 18.94
C LEU A 308 -7.61 21.62 20.18
N ILE A 309 -8.53 22.58 20.25
CA ILE A 309 -9.54 22.67 21.32
C ILE A 309 -10.43 21.41 21.31
N SER A 310 -10.93 21.04 20.14
CA SER A 310 -11.75 19.84 20.00
C SER A 310 -11.00 18.56 20.40
N LEU A 311 -9.72 18.46 20.04
CA LEU A 311 -8.87 17.34 20.42
C LEU A 311 -8.68 17.28 21.95
N GLU A 312 -8.38 18.40 22.56
CA GLU A 312 -8.19 18.52 24.02
C GLU A 312 -9.46 18.05 24.77
N GLY A 313 -10.62 18.42 24.26
CA GLY A 313 -11.91 17.97 24.79
C GLY A 313 -12.13 16.45 24.73
N THR A 314 -11.44 15.74 23.83
CA THR A 314 -11.52 14.26 23.75
C THR A 314 -10.54 13.54 24.70
N LEU A 315 -9.64 14.27 25.34
CA LEU A 315 -8.54 13.71 26.15
C LEU A 315 -8.85 13.84 27.66
N HIS A 316 -10.06 13.48 28.07
CA HIS A 316 -10.48 13.56 29.46
C HIS A 316 -9.50 12.85 30.40
N GLY A 317 -9.07 13.54 31.47
CA GLY A 317 -8.20 13.00 32.50
C GLY A 317 -6.71 12.87 32.13
N LYS A 318 -6.33 13.09 30.88
CA LYS A 318 -4.91 13.10 30.44
C LYS A 318 -4.27 14.43 30.78
N ARG A 319 -3.01 14.38 31.24
CA ARG A 319 -2.18 15.56 31.56
C ARG A 319 -0.75 15.33 31.07
N ASP A 320 0.02 16.41 31.03
CA ASP A 320 1.47 16.42 30.74
C ASP A 320 1.86 15.76 29.41
N MET A 321 0.95 15.82 28.43
CA MET A 321 1.15 15.21 27.12
C MET A 321 2.00 16.08 26.20
N THR A 322 2.68 15.43 25.27
CA THR A 322 3.38 16.06 24.14
C THR A 322 2.53 15.97 22.87
N LEU A 323 2.39 17.09 22.17
CA LEU A 323 1.77 17.15 20.85
C LEU A 323 2.84 17.27 19.78
N ARG A 324 2.86 16.36 18.82
CA ARG A 324 3.67 16.48 17.60
C ARG A 324 2.80 16.87 16.43
N LEU A 325 3.10 17.98 15.82
CA LEU A 325 2.47 18.47 14.60
C LEU A 325 3.41 18.31 13.42
N PHE A 326 2.89 17.86 12.31
CA PHE A 326 3.59 17.73 11.03
C PHE A 326 2.79 18.41 9.94
N SER A 327 3.41 19.33 9.21
CA SER A 327 2.80 20.01 8.07
C SER A 327 3.85 20.30 6.99
N ASP A 328 3.40 20.70 5.82
CA ASP A 328 4.31 21.20 4.78
C ASP A 328 5.02 22.50 5.20
N SER A 329 5.97 22.96 4.40
CA SER A 329 6.75 24.18 4.69
C SER A 329 6.20 25.43 3.99
N CYS A 330 4.92 25.47 3.65
CA CYS A 330 4.29 26.63 3.01
C CYS A 330 4.30 27.85 3.95
N SER A 331 4.99 28.91 3.52
CA SER A 331 5.16 30.11 4.35
C SER A 331 3.85 30.89 4.55
N SER A 332 3.00 30.93 3.54
CA SER A 332 1.71 31.65 3.61
C SER A 332 0.68 30.93 4.50
N GLN A 333 0.85 29.65 4.76
CA GLN A 333 -0.12 28.79 5.44
C GLN A 333 0.39 28.27 6.78
N ASN A 334 1.43 27.44 6.77
CA ASN A 334 1.82 26.59 7.90
C ASN A 334 3.07 27.05 8.63
N LYS A 335 4.06 27.61 7.89
CA LYS A 335 5.37 27.94 8.44
C LYS A 335 5.61 29.44 8.52
N ASN A 336 4.92 30.08 9.43
CA ASN A 336 4.94 31.53 9.60
C ASN A 336 4.78 31.91 11.08
N ALA A 337 4.95 33.22 11.34
CA ALA A 337 4.88 33.76 12.69
C ALA A 337 3.48 33.71 13.30
N VAL A 338 2.43 33.66 12.48
CA VAL A 338 1.04 33.54 12.96
C VAL A 338 0.82 32.21 13.64
N ILE A 339 1.14 31.12 12.94
CA ILE A 339 1.03 29.75 13.48
C ILE A 339 1.99 29.56 14.66
N MET A 340 3.19 30.14 14.60
CA MET A 340 4.15 30.09 15.70
C MET A 340 3.57 30.74 16.96
N CYS A 341 2.98 31.94 16.87
CA CYS A 341 2.38 32.65 18.01
C CYS A 341 1.14 31.91 18.54
N LEU A 342 0.32 31.35 17.64
CA LEU A 342 -0.83 30.56 18.02
C LEU A 342 -0.43 29.35 18.88
N LEU A 343 0.54 28.54 18.43
CA LEU A 343 0.98 27.35 19.13
C LEU A 343 1.70 27.68 20.45
N ALA A 344 2.52 28.73 20.47
CA ALA A 344 3.17 29.22 21.70
C ALA A 344 2.12 29.65 22.73
N ARG A 345 1.03 30.26 22.30
CA ARG A 345 -0.07 30.63 23.20
C ARG A 345 -0.89 29.41 23.62
N PHE A 346 -1.24 28.53 22.67
CA PHE A 346 -2.05 27.37 22.96
C PHE A 346 -1.42 26.48 24.04
N VAL A 347 -0.11 26.20 23.97
CA VAL A 347 0.56 25.39 24.99
C VAL A 347 0.47 26.01 26.41
N GLN A 348 0.40 27.35 26.52
CA GLN A 348 0.25 28.01 27.82
C GLN A 348 -1.14 27.86 28.42
N THR A 349 -2.18 27.79 27.59
CA THR A 349 -3.59 27.66 28.01
C THR A 349 -4.07 26.24 28.08
N SER A 350 -3.40 25.32 27.41
CA SER A 350 -3.77 23.90 27.39
C SER A 350 -3.76 23.29 28.79
N LYS A 351 -4.76 22.49 29.10
CA LYS A 351 -4.84 21.70 30.34
C LYS A 351 -4.18 20.32 30.17
N VAL A 352 -3.97 19.90 28.93
CA VAL A 352 -3.48 18.57 28.56
C VAL A 352 -2.03 18.61 28.10
N PHE A 353 -1.68 19.58 27.24
CA PHE A 353 -0.37 19.60 26.59
C PHE A 353 0.62 20.52 27.31
N VAL A 354 1.78 19.97 27.66
CA VAL A 354 2.91 20.72 28.25
C VAL A 354 3.99 21.04 27.22
N LYS A 355 3.99 20.33 26.07
CA LYS A 355 4.96 20.50 24.99
C LYS A 355 4.28 20.33 23.63
N ILE A 356 4.61 21.20 22.70
CA ILE A 356 4.22 21.09 21.28
C ILE A 356 5.47 21.12 20.42
N MET A 357 5.58 20.21 19.47
CA MET A 357 6.66 20.15 18.48
C MET A 357 6.07 20.24 17.09
N HIS A 358 6.31 21.32 16.35
CA HIS A 358 5.87 21.47 14.97
C HIS A 358 7.03 21.19 14.01
N THR A 359 6.94 20.10 13.27
CA THR A 359 8.01 19.54 12.45
C THR A 359 7.68 19.68 10.96
N PHE A 360 8.66 20.12 10.17
CA PHE A 360 8.53 20.38 8.74
C PHE A 360 9.40 19.44 7.91
N PRO A 361 8.92 18.97 6.75
CA PRO A 361 9.66 18.03 5.89
C PRO A 361 10.84 18.68 5.19
N VAL A 362 11.66 17.85 4.59
CA VAL A 362 12.63 18.29 3.58
C VAL A 362 11.88 18.57 2.29
N ARG A 363 12.15 19.70 1.65
CA ARG A 363 11.50 20.11 0.39
C ARG A 363 11.57 18.99 -0.65
N GLY A 364 10.42 18.65 -1.24
CA GLY A 364 10.27 17.55 -2.19
C GLY A 364 10.20 16.14 -1.57
N HIS A 365 10.11 16.04 -0.23
CA HIS A 365 9.90 14.81 0.52
C HIS A 365 8.83 15.02 1.60
N SER A 366 7.68 15.55 1.21
CA SER A 366 6.60 15.98 2.10
C SER A 366 5.40 15.03 2.17
N TYR A 367 5.49 13.83 1.61
CA TYR A 367 4.37 12.89 1.61
C TYR A 367 3.97 12.48 3.03
N MET A 368 2.76 12.90 3.44
CA MET A 368 2.24 12.73 4.79
C MET A 368 0.89 11.99 4.80
N PRO A 369 0.34 11.63 5.97
CA PRO A 369 -0.99 11.01 6.09
C PRO A 369 -2.13 11.76 5.37
N PRO A 370 -2.23 13.10 5.37
CA PRO A 370 -3.24 13.82 4.59
C PRO A 370 -3.21 13.51 3.09
N ASP A 371 -2.02 13.38 2.48
CA ASP A 371 -1.91 13.03 1.06
C ASP A 371 -2.58 11.71 0.71
N ARG A 372 -2.58 10.75 1.64
CA ARG A 372 -3.29 9.47 1.47
C ARG A 372 -4.82 9.67 1.48
N VAL A 373 -5.31 10.60 2.29
CA VAL A 373 -6.73 10.98 2.31
C VAL A 373 -7.08 11.65 1.00
N PHE A 374 -6.29 12.62 0.56
CA PHE A 374 -6.47 13.32 -0.72
C PHE A 374 -6.49 12.36 -1.90
N GLY A 375 -5.56 11.40 -1.93
CA GLY A 375 -5.55 10.37 -2.99
C GLY A 375 -6.81 9.48 -3.02
N ARG A 376 -7.44 9.21 -1.86
CA ARG A 376 -8.71 8.48 -1.79
C ARG A 376 -9.88 9.36 -2.26
N ILE A 377 -9.92 10.62 -1.82
CA ILE A 377 -10.92 11.62 -2.25
C ILE A 377 -10.84 11.79 -3.77
N GLU A 378 -9.66 12.04 -4.32
CA GLU A 378 -9.45 12.22 -5.75
C GLU A 378 -9.84 11.01 -6.59
N LYS A 379 -9.57 9.81 -6.08
CA LYS A 379 -9.99 8.57 -6.75
C LYS A 379 -11.53 8.48 -6.86
N GLN A 380 -12.25 9.01 -5.89
CA GLN A 380 -13.72 9.08 -5.93
C GLN A 380 -14.18 10.22 -6.84
N LEU A 381 -13.59 11.41 -6.73
CA LEU A 381 -13.91 12.58 -7.55
C LEU A 381 -13.68 12.35 -9.06
N ARG A 382 -12.68 11.52 -9.43
CA ARG A 382 -12.45 11.13 -10.83
C ARG A 382 -13.57 10.29 -11.44
N LYS A 383 -14.40 9.66 -10.61
CA LYS A 383 -15.55 8.88 -11.04
C LYS A 383 -16.83 9.72 -11.11
N THR A 384 -16.81 10.93 -10.55
CA THR A 384 -17.94 11.87 -10.54
C THR A 384 -17.74 12.84 -11.69
N GLU A 385 -18.59 12.80 -12.70
CA GLU A 385 -18.48 13.62 -13.90
C GLU A 385 -18.80 15.09 -13.62
N THR A 386 -19.84 15.34 -12.85
CA THR A 386 -20.39 16.67 -12.59
C THR A 386 -20.53 16.92 -11.09
N ILE A 387 -20.10 18.10 -10.63
CA ILE A 387 -20.34 18.63 -9.28
C ILE A 387 -20.68 20.11 -9.43
N VAL A 388 -21.87 20.52 -9.03
CA VAL A 388 -22.36 21.90 -9.14
C VAL A 388 -22.54 22.57 -7.79
N SER A 389 -22.63 21.80 -6.70
CA SER A 389 -22.86 22.29 -5.35
C SER A 389 -21.71 21.91 -4.39
N PRO A 390 -21.34 22.79 -3.44
CA PRO A 390 -20.41 22.44 -2.37
C PRO A 390 -20.84 21.20 -1.58
N THR A 391 -22.14 20.99 -1.40
CA THR A 391 -22.71 19.84 -0.68
C THR A 391 -22.31 18.51 -1.29
N GLU A 392 -22.18 18.44 -2.61
CA GLU A 392 -21.73 17.22 -3.30
C GLU A 392 -20.28 16.88 -2.95
N TYR A 393 -19.40 17.89 -2.83
CA TYR A 393 -18.05 17.68 -2.31
C TYR A 393 -18.06 17.23 -0.85
N TYR A 394 -18.90 17.84 0.00
CA TYR A 394 -19.02 17.44 1.41
C TYR A 394 -19.46 15.99 1.56
N ASN A 395 -20.37 15.53 0.70
CA ASN A 395 -20.79 14.12 0.66
C ASN A 395 -19.64 13.19 0.30
N VAL A 396 -18.79 13.57 -0.67
CA VAL A 396 -17.58 12.79 -0.98
C VAL A 396 -16.59 12.79 0.18
N PHE A 397 -16.35 13.94 0.79
CA PHE A 397 -15.40 14.07 1.90
C PHE A 397 -15.84 13.31 3.14
N SER A 398 -17.14 13.25 3.44
CA SER A 398 -17.70 12.57 4.61
C SER A 398 -17.41 11.07 4.64
N HIS A 399 -17.19 10.43 3.48
CA HIS A 399 -16.75 9.04 3.41
C HIS A 399 -15.28 8.83 3.89
N HIS A 400 -14.51 9.92 3.99
CA HIS A 400 -13.09 9.87 4.30
C HIS A 400 -12.70 10.52 5.61
N GLY A 401 -13.62 11.29 6.23
CA GLY A 401 -13.40 11.97 7.49
C GLY A 401 -14.60 12.80 7.95
N GLN A 402 -14.53 13.35 9.14
CA GLN A 402 -15.51 14.29 9.64
C GLN A 402 -15.34 15.64 8.93
N VAL A 403 -16.37 16.09 8.21
CA VAL A 403 -16.37 17.38 7.51
C VAL A 403 -16.76 18.49 8.48
N MET A 404 -15.94 19.55 8.53
CA MET A 404 -16.13 20.74 9.33
C MET A 404 -16.35 21.92 8.38
N ARG A 405 -17.57 22.43 8.31
CA ARG A 405 -17.99 23.46 7.35
C ARG A 405 -17.84 24.85 7.93
N TRP A 406 -17.41 25.77 7.10
CA TRP A 406 -17.33 27.18 7.43
C TRP A 406 -18.66 27.74 7.94
N ASN A 407 -18.60 28.63 8.96
CA ASN A 407 -19.74 29.26 9.62
C ASN A 407 -20.78 28.31 10.24
N VAL A 408 -20.59 26.99 10.16
CA VAL A 408 -21.43 25.98 10.82
C VAL A 408 -20.69 25.43 12.03
N GLU A 409 -19.57 24.74 11.79
CA GLU A 409 -18.77 24.12 12.86
C GLU A 409 -17.58 25.00 13.27
N TRP A 410 -17.06 25.87 12.37
CA TRP A 410 -15.89 26.72 12.67
C TRP A 410 -15.93 28.04 11.91
N LYS A 411 -15.13 29.03 12.38
CA LYS A 411 -14.99 30.37 11.80
C LYS A 411 -13.53 30.77 11.72
N SER A 412 -13.17 31.66 10.78
CA SER A 412 -11.88 32.31 10.73
C SER A 412 -11.78 33.45 11.76
N ARG A 413 -10.57 33.67 12.25
CA ARG A 413 -10.19 34.77 13.15
C ARG A 413 -8.96 35.47 12.62
N ASP A 414 -8.84 36.76 12.83
CA ASP A 414 -7.68 37.54 12.39
C ASP A 414 -6.48 37.39 13.34
N TYR A 415 -5.83 36.27 13.23
CA TYR A 415 -4.56 36.05 13.95
C TYR A 415 -3.40 36.87 13.44
N GLN A 416 -3.42 37.36 12.18
CA GLN A 416 -2.38 38.20 11.63
C GLN A 416 -2.34 39.59 12.30
N ALA A 417 -3.50 40.19 12.53
CA ALA A 417 -3.57 41.47 13.26
C ALA A 417 -2.98 41.33 14.66
N VAL A 418 -3.29 40.24 15.36
CA VAL A 418 -2.75 39.98 16.70
C VAL A 418 -1.23 39.73 16.65
N GLN A 419 -0.75 38.90 15.71
CA GLN A 419 0.68 38.62 15.53
C GLN A 419 1.49 39.87 15.26
N LYS A 420 1.02 40.80 14.39
CA LYS A 420 1.66 42.05 14.09
C LYS A 420 1.86 42.96 15.34
N LYS A 421 0.92 42.91 16.30
CA LYS A 421 1.01 43.64 17.55
C LYS A 421 2.04 43.09 18.51
N ILE A 422 2.29 41.77 18.51
CA ILE A 422 3.07 41.08 19.55
C ILE A 422 4.46 40.68 19.08
N CYS A 423 4.63 40.21 17.84
CA CYS A 423 5.90 39.62 17.40
C CYS A 423 6.84 40.66 16.76
N LYS A 424 8.16 40.45 16.96
CA LYS A 424 9.20 41.15 16.26
C LYS A 424 9.24 40.77 14.79
N THR A 425 9.48 41.71 13.92
CA THR A 425 9.95 41.49 12.56
C THR A 425 11.48 41.39 12.61
N SER A 426 12.03 40.19 12.65
CA SER A 426 13.48 40.00 12.62
C SER A 426 13.92 39.60 11.22
N LYS A 427 14.72 40.46 10.57
CA LYS A 427 15.35 40.17 9.28
C LYS A 427 16.38 39.01 9.38
N ASN A 428 16.95 38.81 10.57
CA ASN A 428 18.02 37.85 10.81
C ASN A 428 17.49 36.42 11.14
N PHE A 429 16.19 36.27 11.44
CA PHE A 429 15.62 34.98 11.74
C PHE A 429 15.12 34.28 10.47
N LYS A 430 15.89 33.31 10.02
CA LYS A 430 15.56 32.52 8.82
C LYS A 430 14.57 31.40 9.15
N MET A 431 13.31 31.76 9.28
CA MET A 431 12.22 30.81 9.61
C MET A 431 12.18 29.60 8.68
N GLN A 432 12.43 29.81 7.38
CA GLN A 432 12.36 28.74 6.38
C GLN A 432 13.46 27.68 6.52
N GLU A 433 14.58 27.99 7.15
CA GLU A 433 15.65 27.04 7.41
C GLU A 433 15.35 26.11 8.58
N GLN A 434 14.49 26.53 9.51
CA GLN A 434 14.15 25.74 10.70
C GLN A 434 13.37 24.48 10.31
N LYS A 435 13.66 23.37 10.98
CA LYS A 435 13.00 22.07 10.76
C LYS A 435 12.00 21.72 11.85
N ILE A 436 12.22 22.18 13.05
CA ILE A 436 11.33 21.97 14.18
C ILE A 436 11.18 23.26 14.96
N PHE A 437 9.95 23.59 15.33
CA PHE A 437 9.63 24.54 16.38
C PHE A 437 9.14 23.78 17.61
N THR A 438 9.67 24.13 18.77
CA THR A 438 9.31 23.54 20.07
C THR A 438 8.74 24.61 20.98
N TYR A 439 7.57 24.35 21.51
CA TYR A 439 6.85 25.20 22.46
C TYR A 439 6.70 24.44 23.77
N MET A 440 7.04 25.05 24.88
CA MET A 440 6.98 24.41 26.20
C MET A 440 6.21 25.30 27.21
N LYS A 441 5.41 24.68 28.03
CA LYS A 441 4.67 25.36 29.09
C LYS A 441 5.61 26.00 30.13
N SER A 442 6.75 25.34 30.38
CA SER A 442 7.81 25.83 31.25
C SER A 442 8.58 27.04 30.68
N ARG A 443 8.44 27.35 29.39
CA ARG A 443 9.12 28.47 28.71
C ARG A 443 8.11 29.36 27.98
N PRO A 444 7.31 30.18 28.70
CA PRO A 444 6.11 30.81 28.18
C PRO A 444 6.31 31.85 27.08
N ASN A 445 7.47 32.44 26.98
CA ASN A 445 7.76 33.52 26.01
C ASN A 445 8.87 33.20 25.01
N GLU A 446 9.25 31.94 24.96
CA GLU A 446 10.33 31.45 24.11
C GLU A 446 9.82 30.38 23.14
N VAL A 447 10.49 30.29 22.01
CA VAL A 447 10.28 29.23 21.02
C VAL A 447 11.62 28.57 20.74
N GLY A 448 11.68 27.28 20.93
CA GLY A 448 12.82 26.46 20.57
C GLY A 448 12.86 26.24 19.05
N THR A 449 14.01 26.38 18.43
CA THR A 449 14.19 26.22 17.00
C THR A 449 15.34 25.26 16.68
N GLN A 450 15.18 24.47 15.63
CA GLN A 450 16.16 23.49 15.20
C GLN A 450 16.28 23.49 13.68
N VAL A 451 17.49 23.64 13.16
CA VAL A 451 17.81 23.57 11.71
C VAL A 451 17.97 22.12 11.26
N VAL A 452 18.35 21.23 12.19
CA VAL A 452 18.54 19.79 11.94
C VAL A 452 17.67 19.00 12.90
N TYR A 453 17.07 17.90 12.44
CA TYR A 453 16.14 17.06 13.25
C TYR A 453 16.79 16.40 14.48
N THR A 454 18.11 16.32 14.54
CA THR A 454 18.87 15.68 15.64
C THR A 454 19.55 16.68 16.57
N GLN A 455 19.43 17.97 16.29
CA GLN A 455 19.97 19.04 17.12
C GLN A 455 19.05 19.30 18.32
N GLU A 456 19.61 19.72 19.44
CA GLU A 456 18.82 20.25 20.55
C GLU A 456 18.19 21.61 20.20
N PRO A 457 17.00 21.92 20.71
CA PRO A 457 16.33 23.19 20.42
C PRO A 457 17.06 24.37 21.07
N VAL A 458 17.30 25.40 20.26
CA VAL A 458 17.78 26.68 20.74
C VAL A 458 16.61 27.59 21.02
N PHE A 459 16.40 27.93 22.28
CA PHE A 459 15.26 28.76 22.72
C PHE A 459 15.57 30.24 22.60
N SER A 460 14.65 31.01 22.05
CA SER A 460 14.74 32.46 21.91
C SER A 460 13.36 33.11 21.93
N SER A 461 13.30 34.37 22.37
CA SER A 461 12.08 35.18 22.36
C SER A 461 11.91 35.91 21.04
N PHE A 462 10.74 35.72 20.42
CA PHE A 462 10.30 36.40 19.20
C PHE A 462 9.31 37.54 19.49
N LEU A 463 9.15 37.93 20.77
CA LEU A 463 8.22 38.94 21.19
C LEU A 463 8.84 40.33 21.10
N LYS A 464 8.04 41.35 20.85
CA LYS A 464 8.41 42.76 21.04
C LYS A 464 8.70 43.04 22.52
N LYS A 465 9.57 44.00 22.79
CA LYS A 465 9.92 44.38 24.18
C LYS A 465 8.65 44.68 25.01
N GLY A 466 8.57 44.08 26.18
CA GLY A 466 7.42 44.23 27.10
C GLY A 466 6.16 43.46 26.70
N ARG A 467 6.14 42.69 25.61
CA ARG A 467 5.00 41.85 25.20
C ARG A 467 5.15 40.42 25.68
N LYS A 468 4.01 39.78 25.99
CA LYS A 468 3.93 38.37 26.39
C LYS A 468 2.91 37.65 25.51
N PHE A 469 3.08 36.35 25.29
CA PHE A 469 2.08 35.53 24.57
C PHE A 469 0.72 35.50 25.30
N SER A 470 0.67 35.75 26.61
CA SER A 470 -0.57 35.84 27.39
C SER A 470 -1.55 36.90 26.86
N VAL A 471 -1.07 37.99 26.25
CA VAL A 471 -1.91 39.07 25.69
C VAL A 471 -2.66 38.65 24.44
N PHE A 472 -2.30 37.54 23.83
CA PHE A 472 -2.87 37.04 22.55
C PHE A 472 -4.38 36.79 22.62
N LEU A 473 -4.92 36.26 23.72
CA LEU A 473 -6.35 35.93 23.85
C LEU A 473 -7.27 37.15 23.99
N ASN A 474 -6.86 38.14 24.77
CA ASN A 474 -7.69 39.33 25.01
C ASN A 474 -7.89 40.14 23.71
N LEU A 475 -6.92 40.04 22.78
CA LEU A 475 -7.00 40.70 21.47
C LEU A 475 -7.85 39.95 20.46
N ILE A 476 -8.00 38.59 20.58
CA ILE A 476 -8.84 37.80 19.71
C ILE A 476 -10.32 37.99 20.05
N GLN A 477 -10.66 38.17 21.34
CA GLN A 477 -12.03 38.46 21.77
C GLN A 477 -12.53 39.82 21.33
N LEU A 478 -11.61 40.76 21.03
CA LEU A 478 -11.92 42.12 20.54
C LEU A 478 -12.01 42.22 19.01
N CYS A 479 -11.60 41.18 18.29
CA CYS A 479 -11.61 41.12 16.81
C CYS A 479 -12.64 40.17 16.23
N CYS A 480 -13.63 39.72 17.04
CA CYS A 480 -14.77 38.90 16.64
C CYS A 480 -16.01 39.73 16.39
#